data_49e116accc599ee56190f60a5c181c90
#
_entry.id   49e116accc599ee56190f60a5c181c90
#
_cell.length_a   1.000
_cell.length_b   1.000
_cell.length_c   1.000
_cell.angle_alpha   90.00
_cell.angle_beta   90.00
_cell.angle_gamma   90.00
#
_symmetry.space_group_name_H-M   'P 1'
#
loop_
_entity.id
_entity.type
_entity.pdbx_description
1 polymer ?
#
loop_
_entity_poly.entity_id
_entity_poly.type
_entity_poly.pdbx_seq_one_letter_code
_entity_poly.pdbx_strand_id
1 'polypeptide(L)'
;LDLHFYSTLFGGYFFVSGLYAGMAGWAFLSAWFLRAEADRLHDLGRLTLAFSILTTYMMFSHILPIWYENLPEEVIFFIPRIHGDWLWITIVLAVMVYLGPLPSLLTIRAKRSRVLLGSITSLILVGLWIERLWLVQPHFEESPRIGLPELSMAAAFWGALYLSRMLAAGRLGAWRNEEEGVIGE
;
A
#
# COMPACT_ATOMS: atom_id res chain seq x y z
N LEU A 1 -2.76 -18.92 -7.00
CA LEU A 1 -4.06 -19.33 -6.50
C LEU A 1 -3.94 -20.81 -6.13
N ASP A 2 -3.66 -21.01 -4.86
CA ASP A 2 -3.45 -22.33 -4.29
C ASP A 2 -4.81 -22.99 -4.09
N LEU A 3 -5.07 -24.13 -4.73
CA LEU A 3 -6.33 -24.85 -4.64
C LEU A 3 -6.59 -25.39 -3.21
N HIS A 4 -5.56 -25.47 -2.40
CA HIS A 4 -5.59 -26.02 -1.04
C HIS A 4 -5.64 -24.96 0.06
N PHE A 5 -5.41 -23.68 -0.28
CA PHE A 5 -5.45 -22.60 0.69
C PHE A 5 -6.84 -21.94 0.75
N TYR A 6 -7.60 -22.29 1.77
CA TYR A 6 -8.90 -21.72 2.07
C TYR A 6 -8.80 -20.84 3.33
N SER A 7 -8.94 -19.53 3.16
CA SER A 7 -9.11 -18.64 4.30
C SER A 7 -10.23 -17.62 4.03
N THR A 8 -11.25 -17.64 4.86
CA THR A 8 -12.34 -16.65 4.83
C THR A 8 -11.85 -15.24 5.14
N LEU A 9 -10.78 -15.11 5.91
CA LEU A 9 -10.19 -13.84 6.30
C LEU A 9 -9.38 -13.19 5.18
N PHE A 10 -8.90 -13.96 4.20
CA PHE A 10 -8.03 -13.46 3.13
C PHE A 10 -8.71 -12.38 2.27
N GLY A 11 -9.99 -12.56 1.95
CA GLY A 11 -10.77 -11.55 1.23
C GLY A 11 -10.88 -10.23 1.99
N GLY A 12 -11.14 -10.31 3.30
CA GLY A 12 -11.18 -9.15 4.20
C GLY A 12 -9.83 -8.45 4.31
N TYR A 13 -8.76 -9.21 4.45
CA TYR A 13 -7.40 -8.70 4.44
C TYR A 13 -7.07 -7.95 3.14
N PHE A 14 -7.38 -8.56 1.98
CA PHE A 14 -7.12 -7.95 0.68
C PHE A 14 -7.87 -6.62 0.51
N PHE A 15 -9.12 -6.56 0.95
CA PHE A 15 -9.94 -5.35 0.91
C PHE A 15 -9.35 -4.26 1.82
N VAL A 16 -9.03 -4.58 3.07
CA VAL A 16 -8.47 -3.62 4.04
C VAL A 16 -7.10 -3.11 3.59
N SER A 17 -6.23 -3.98 3.07
CA SER A 17 -4.94 -3.57 2.54
C SER A 17 -5.07 -2.70 1.28
N GLY A 18 -6.13 -2.88 0.48
CA GLY A 18 -6.49 -1.98 -0.62
C GLY A 18 -6.89 -0.59 -0.12
N LEU A 19 -7.68 -0.49 0.95
CA LEU A 19 -8.01 0.80 1.59
C LEU A 19 -6.76 1.46 2.19
N TYR A 20 -5.88 0.67 2.80
CA TYR A 20 -4.59 1.16 3.30
C TYR A 20 -3.74 1.77 2.19
N ALA A 21 -3.63 1.08 1.04
CA ALA A 21 -2.94 1.60 -0.14
C ALA A 21 -3.58 2.89 -0.65
N GLY A 22 -4.91 2.98 -0.68
CA GLY A 22 -5.64 4.18 -1.07
C GLY A 22 -5.37 5.37 -0.16
N MET A 23 -5.40 5.17 1.16
CA MET A 23 -5.10 6.22 2.14
C MET A 23 -3.65 6.65 2.12
N ALA A 24 -2.71 5.70 2.02
CA ALA A 24 -1.28 6.01 1.86
C ALA A 24 -1.02 6.76 0.55
N GLY A 25 -1.67 6.37 -0.54
CA GLY A 25 -1.60 7.05 -1.83
C GLY A 25 -2.13 8.49 -1.76
N TRP A 26 -3.26 8.71 -1.09
CA TRP A 26 -3.79 10.05 -0.90
C TRP A 26 -2.85 10.92 -0.05
N ALA A 27 -2.35 10.39 1.05
CA ALA A 27 -1.39 11.09 1.90
C ALA A 27 -0.09 11.42 1.14
N PHE A 28 0.41 10.47 0.32
CA PHE A 28 1.55 10.65 -0.57
C PHE A 28 1.34 11.80 -1.56
N LEU A 29 0.21 11.79 -2.30
CA LEU A 29 -0.12 12.82 -3.27
C LEU A 29 -0.28 14.19 -2.60
N SER A 30 -0.92 14.23 -1.43
CA SER A 30 -1.13 15.46 -0.67
C SER A 30 0.18 16.06 -0.16
N ALA A 31 1.13 15.21 0.24
CA ALA A 31 2.44 15.66 0.73
C ALA A 31 3.34 16.18 -0.40
N TRP A 32 3.47 15.44 -1.49
CA TRP A 32 4.44 15.73 -2.55
C TRP A 32 3.91 16.65 -3.65
N PHE A 33 2.65 16.47 -4.07
CA PHE A 33 2.11 17.15 -5.24
C PHE A 33 1.15 18.29 -4.90
N LEU A 34 0.23 18.08 -3.96
CA LEU A 34 -0.76 19.09 -3.60
C LEU A 34 -0.24 20.09 -2.57
N ARG A 35 0.90 19.82 -1.95
CA ARG A 35 1.52 20.65 -0.90
C ARG A 35 0.51 21.08 0.18
N ALA A 36 -0.31 20.11 0.63
CA ALA A 36 -1.38 20.36 1.58
C ALA A 36 -0.85 20.98 2.89
N GLU A 37 -1.73 21.67 3.60
CA GLU A 37 -1.45 22.26 4.91
C GLU A 37 -1.16 21.18 5.97
N ALA A 38 -0.42 21.56 7.02
CA ALA A 38 0.04 20.63 8.06
C ALA A 38 -1.12 19.92 8.79
N ASP A 39 -2.26 20.57 8.94
CA ASP A 39 -3.43 20.00 9.62
C ASP A 39 -4.10 18.93 8.75
N ARG A 40 -4.23 19.16 7.44
CA ARG A 40 -4.74 18.15 6.49
C ARG A 40 -3.80 16.95 6.39
N LEU A 41 -2.49 17.18 6.39
CA LEU A 41 -1.49 16.12 6.42
C LEU A 41 -1.58 15.30 7.71
N HIS A 42 -1.81 15.98 8.85
CA HIS A 42 -2.01 15.30 10.11
C HIS A 42 -3.22 14.37 10.09
N ASP A 43 -4.35 14.80 9.55
CA ASP A 43 -5.56 13.98 9.46
C ASP A 43 -5.38 12.79 8.53
N LEU A 44 -4.77 12.99 7.36
CA LEU A 44 -4.42 11.90 6.45
C LEU A 44 -3.43 10.91 7.08
N GLY A 45 -2.45 11.40 7.84
CA GLY A 45 -1.52 10.57 8.60
C GLY A 45 -2.21 9.76 9.70
N ARG A 46 -3.27 10.29 10.34
CA ARG A 46 -4.09 9.55 11.32
C ARG A 46 -4.88 8.43 10.65
N LEU A 47 -5.50 8.72 9.51
CA LEU A 47 -6.24 7.70 8.74
C LEU A 47 -5.29 6.60 8.23
N THR A 48 -4.13 6.99 7.69
CA THR A 48 -3.10 6.04 7.26
C THR A 48 -2.64 5.15 8.42
N LEU A 49 -2.44 5.71 9.61
CA LEU A 49 -2.10 4.95 10.82
C LEU A 49 -3.22 3.97 11.20
N ALA A 50 -4.48 4.41 11.17
CA ALA A 50 -5.62 3.55 11.51
C ALA A 50 -5.70 2.33 10.58
N PHE A 51 -5.55 2.53 9.27
CA PHE A 51 -5.53 1.43 8.30
C PHE A 51 -4.26 0.58 8.41
N SER A 52 -3.11 1.15 8.80
CA SER A 52 -1.91 0.39 9.11
C SER A 52 -2.13 -0.58 10.27
N ILE A 53 -2.75 -0.11 11.36
CA ILE A 53 -3.10 -0.95 12.52
C ILE A 53 -4.06 -2.06 12.09
N LEU A 54 -5.10 -1.72 11.35
CA LEU A 54 -6.11 -2.68 10.92
C LEU A 54 -5.52 -3.74 9.97
N THR A 55 -4.69 -3.34 9.01
CA THR A 55 -4.01 -4.27 8.09
C THR A 55 -3.05 -5.19 8.84
N THR A 56 -2.29 -4.63 9.79
CA THR A 56 -1.37 -5.43 10.65
C THR A 56 -2.14 -6.43 11.50
N TYR A 57 -3.25 -6.00 12.09
CA TYR A 57 -4.13 -6.89 12.86
C TYR A 57 -4.70 -8.02 11.99
N MET A 58 -5.20 -7.72 10.80
CA MET A 58 -5.73 -8.72 9.87
C MET A 58 -4.65 -9.73 9.46
N MET A 59 -3.43 -9.27 9.16
CA MET A 59 -2.31 -10.16 8.81
C MET A 59 -1.90 -11.04 9.99
N PHE A 60 -1.81 -10.46 11.19
CA PHE A 60 -1.52 -11.22 12.41
C PHE A 60 -2.61 -12.26 12.69
N SER A 61 -3.88 -11.90 12.57
CA SER A 61 -5.01 -12.81 12.73
C SER A 61 -5.04 -13.95 11.71
N HIS A 62 -4.37 -13.77 10.58
CA HIS A 62 -4.19 -14.79 9.56
C HIS A 62 -3.08 -15.77 9.91
N ILE A 63 -1.94 -15.24 10.36
CA ILE A 63 -0.75 -16.04 10.70
C ILE A 63 -0.95 -16.82 11.99
N LEU A 64 -1.60 -16.23 12.99
CA LEU A 64 -1.72 -16.80 14.34
C LEU A 64 -2.41 -18.18 14.37
N PRO A 65 -3.58 -18.39 13.72
CA PRO A 65 -4.22 -19.70 13.68
C PRO A 65 -3.35 -20.74 12.98
N ILE A 66 -2.77 -20.38 11.83
CA ILE A 66 -1.92 -21.27 11.04
C ILE A 66 -0.69 -21.73 11.85
N TRP A 67 -0.09 -20.80 12.60
CA TRP A 67 1.04 -21.10 13.47
C TRP A 67 0.63 -21.99 14.67
N TYR A 68 -0.56 -21.73 15.25
CA TYR A 68 -1.03 -22.45 16.42
C TYR A 68 -1.55 -23.86 16.06
N GLU A 69 -2.36 -23.97 15.02
CA GLU A 69 -2.98 -25.24 14.60
C GLU A 69 -1.99 -26.16 13.89
N ASN A 70 -0.96 -25.60 13.25
CA ASN A 70 0.11 -26.33 12.55
C ASN A 70 -0.42 -27.40 11.58
N LEU A 71 -1.53 -27.10 10.90
CA LEU A 71 -2.12 -28.01 9.91
C LEU A 71 -1.24 -28.04 8.65
N PRO A 72 -0.84 -29.23 8.16
CA PRO A 72 0.05 -29.34 7.01
C PRO A 72 -0.46 -28.62 5.77
N GLU A 73 -1.76 -28.62 5.54
CA GLU A 73 -2.39 -28.00 4.37
C GLU A 73 -2.30 -26.47 4.38
N GLU A 74 -2.39 -25.84 5.55
CA GLU A 74 -2.32 -24.39 5.69
C GLU A 74 -0.87 -23.88 5.78
N VAL A 75 -0.01 -24.65 6.42
CA VAL A 75 1.41 -24.32 6.59
C VAL A 75 2.15 -24.31 5.25
N ILE A 76 1.72 -25.13 4.27
CA ILE A 76 2.29 -25.19 2.91
C ILE A 76 2.32 -23.78 2.26
N PHE A 77 1.32 -22.93 2.53
CA PHE A 77 1.31 -21.57 2.01
C PHE A 77 2.45 -20.71 2.57
N PHE A 78 2.81 -20.87 3.86
CA PHE A 78 3.81 -20.04 4.53
C PHE A 78 5.23 -20.55 4.40
N ILE A 79 5.45 -21.88 4.31
CA ILE A 79 6.79 -22.47 4.25
C ILE A 79 7.68 -21.83 3.17
N PRO A 80 7.26 -21.68 1.91
CA PRO A 80 8.09 -21.06 0.87
C PRO A 80 8.45 -19.60 1.19
N ARG A 81 7.60 -18.90 1.93
CA ARG A 81 7.73 -17.47 2.24
C ARG A 81 8.64 -17.17 3.41
N ILE A 82 8.86 -18.16 4.29
CA ILE A 82 9.70 -18.00 5.49
C ILE A 82 11.02 -18.79 5.38
N HIS A 83 11.27 -19.43 4.25
CA HIS A 83 12.52 -20.17 3.99
C HIS A 83 13.20 -19.65 2.71
N GLY A 84 14.49 -19.93 2.60
CA GLY A 84 15.28 -19.57 1.43
C GLY A 84 15.38 -18.06 1.17
N ASP A 85 15.39 -17.70 -0.10
CA ASP A 85 15.56 -16.32 -0.57
C ASP A 85 14.37 -15.43 -0.25
N TRP A 86 13.18 -16.00 -0.06
CA TRP A 86 11.96 -15.28 0.28
C TRP A 86 11.92 -14.74 1.71
N LEU A 87 12.73 -15.31 2.62
CA LEU A 87 12.79 -14.87 4.02
C LEU A 87 13.15 -13.39 4.13
N TRP A 88 14.13 -12.93 3.37
CA TRP A 88 14.55 -11.51 3.39
C TRP A 88 13.44 -10.58 2.94
N ILE A 89 12.70 -10.96 1.90
CA ILE A 89 11.55 -10.18 1.44
C ILE A 89 10.48 -10.13 2.51
N THR A 90 10.20 -11.25 3.18
CA THR A 90 9.24 -11.32 4.29
C THR A 90 9.63 -10.38 5.43
N ILE A 91 10.92 -10.35 5.82
CA ILE A 91 11.41 -9.44 6.87
C ILE A 91 11.28 -7.98 6.43
N VAL A 92 11.69 -7.66 5.19
CA VAL A 92 11.57 -6.31 4.63
C VAL A 92 10.12 -5.84 4.60
N LEU A 93 9.20 -6.70 4.17
CA LEU A 93 7.76 -6.42 4.17
C LEU A 93 7.21 -6.22 5.59
N ALA A 94 7.63 -7.07 6.53
CA ALA A 94 7.21 -6.93 7.93
C ALA A 94 7.59 -5.56 8.49
N VAL A 95 8.76 -5.05 8.13
CA VAL A 95 9.21 -3.73 8.56
C VAL A 95 8.55 -2.61 7.77
N MET A 96 8.48 -2.70 6.43
CA MET A 96 7.98 -1.59 5.59
C MET A 96 6.48 -1.37 5.70
N VAL A 97 5.69 -2.42 5.81
CA VAL A 97 4.22 -2.36 5.73
C VAL A 97 3.57 -2.42 7.10
N TYR A 98 4.07 -3.27 7.99
CA TYR A 98 3.40 -3.57 9.24
C TYR A 98 4.05 -2.87 10.45
N LEU A 99 5.30 -3.16 10.76
CA LEU A 99 5.93 -2.71 12.00
C LEU A 99 6.47 -1.27 11.92
N GLY A 100 7.02 -0.85 10.79
CA GLY A 100 7.67 0.47 10.65
C GLY A 100 6.68 1.64 10.64
N PRO A 101 5.56 1.58 9.92
CA PRO A 101 4.56 2.66 9.91
C PRO A 101 3.95 2.94 11.27
N LEU A 102 3.77 1.92 12.13
CA LEU A 102 3.16 2.07 13.44
C LEU A 102 3.89 3.10 14.31
N PRO A 103 5.17 2.92 14.70
CA PRO A 103 5.88 3.89 15.53
C PRO A 103 6.13 5.21 14.79
N SER A 104 6.36 5.16 13.49
CA SER A 104 6.65 6.35 12.69
C SER A 104 5.45 7.30 12.63
N LEU A 105 4.25 6.78 12.38
CA LEU A 105 3.02 7.57 12.29
C LEU A 105 2.38 7.86 13.66
N LEU A 106 2.86 7.29 14.77
CA LEU A 106 2.41 7.70 16.11
C LEU A 106 2.84 9.13 16.43
N THR A 107 3.99 9.56 15.95
CA THR A 107 4.51 10.89 16.26
C THR A 107 3.76 11.99 15.52
N ILE A 108 3.38 13.07 16.23
CA ILE A 108 2.71 14.23 15.63
C ILE A 108 3.62 14.91 14.61
N ARG A 109 4.93 14.97 14.89
CA ARG A 109 5.92 15.59 13.99
C ARG A 109 5.95 14.91 12.63
N ALA A 110 5.91 13.58 12.57
CA ALA A 110 5.92 12.85 11.31
C ALA A 110 4.66 13.14 10.47
N LYS A 111 3.48 13.21 11.10
CA LYS A 111 2.21 13.48 10.42
C LYS A 111 2.08 14.92 9.91
N ARG A 112 2.69 15.90 10.57
CA ARG A 112 2.65 17.31 10.15
C ARG A 112 3.76 17.70 9.17
N SER A 113 4.80 16.89 9.06
CA SER A 113 5.91 17.15 8.12
C SER A 113 5.63 16.52 6.77
N ARG A 114 5.63 17.33 5.70
CA ARG A 114 5.45 16.87 4.32
C ARG A 114 6.48 15.82 3.94
N VAL A 115 7.75 16.06 4.28
CA VAL A 115 8.84 15.17 3.91
C VAL A 115 8.73 13.83 4.63
N LEU A 116 8.50 13.85 5.97
CA LEU A 116 8.40 12.63 6.74
C LEU A 116 7.17 11.82 6.36
N LEU A 117 5.99 12.44 6.30
CA LEU A 117 4.76 11.75 5.89
C LEU A 117 4.89 11.21 4.46
N GLY A 118 5.38 12.03 3.54
CA GLY A 118 5.59 11.64 2.15
C GLY A 118 6.56 10.47 2.01
N SER A 119 7.67 10.45 2.76
CA SER A 119 8.62 9.33 2.73
C SER A 119 8.04 8.06 3.34
N ILE A 120 7.34 8.15 4.47
CA ILE A 120 6.70 7.00 5.11
C ILE A 120 5.64 6.39 4.18
N THR A 121 4.78 7.22 3.58
CA THR A 121 3.73 6.76 2.67
C THR A 121 4.30 6.19 1.37
N SER A 122 5.42 6.73 0.86
CA SER A 122 6.15 6.14 -0.27
C SER A 122 6.65 4.73 0.06
N LEU A 123 7.25 4.54 1.23
CA LEU A 123 7.71 3.22 1.71
C LEU A 123 6.55 2.24 1.85
N ILE A 124 5.43 2.68 2.40
CA ILE A 124 4.22 1.86 2.51
C ILE A 124 3.74 1.41 1.12
N LEU A 125 3.65 2.31 0.15
CA LEU A 125 3.16 1.99 -1.20
C LEU A 125 4.09 1.01 -1.93
N VAL A 126 5.40 1.20 -1.83
CA VAL A 126 6.39 0.27 -2.37
C VAL A 126 6.29 -1.08 -1.67
N GLY A 127 6.18 -1.09 -0.34
CA GLY A 127 6.00 -2.31 0.44
C GLY A 127 4.74 -3.08 0.07
N LEU A 128 3.60 -2.40 -0.06
CA LEU A 128 2.34 -3.02 -0.49
C LEU A 128 2.41 -3.57 -1.93
N TRP A 129 3.16 -2.94 -2.81
CA TRP A 129 3.41 -3.47 -4.14
C TRP A 129 4.26 -4.75 -4.09
N ILE A 130 5.36 -4.77 -3.33
CA ILE A 130 6.18 -5.97 -3.10
C ILE A 130 5.36 -7.08 -2.42
N GLU A 131 4.46 -6.70 -1.50
CA GLU A 131 3.55 -7.64 -0.85
C GLU A 131 2.66 -8.40 -1.84
N ARG A 132 2.17 -7.73 -2.90
CA ARG A 132 1.39 -8.42 -3.95
C ARG A 132 2.23 -9.47 -4.68
N LEU A 133 3.49 -9.17 -4.95
CA LEU A 133 4.41 -10.16 -5.51
C LEU A 133 4.67 -11.31 -4.53
N TRP A 134 4.91 -10.99 -3.26
CA TRP A 134 5.13 -11.96 -2.20
C TRP A 134 3.91 -12.89 -1.97
N LEU A 135 2.70 -12.41 -2.20
CA LEU A 135 1.49 -13.23 -2.11
C LEU A 135 1.35 -14.24 -3.25
N VAL A 136 1.90 -13.95 -4.44
CA VAL A 136 1.66 -14.72 -5.66
C VAL A 136 2.87 -15.52 -6.10
N GLN A 137 4.05 -14.90 -6.21
CA GLN A 137 5.24 -15.50 -6.81
C GLN A 137 5.77 -16.77 -6.12
N PRO A 138 5.79 -16.90 -4.78
CA PRO A 138 6.36 -18.08 -4.13
C PRO A 138 5.68 -19.40 -4.49
N HIS A 139 4.50 -19.34 -5.10
CA HIS A 139 3.81 -20.52 -5.60
C HIS A 139 4.36 -21.02 -6.97
N PHE A 140 4.95 -20.11 -7.74
CA PHE A 140 5.42 -20.42 -9.11
C PHE A 140 6.94 -20.47 -9.23
N GLU A 141 7.66 -19.76 -8.35
CA GLU A 141 9.11 -19.63 -8.42
C GLU A 141 9.75 -19.78 -7.04
N GLU A 142 10.84 -20.58 -6.99
CA GLU A 142 11.61 -20.82 -5.76
C GLU A 142 12.41 -19.58 -5.32
N SER A 143 12.77 -18.71 -6.27
CA SER A 143 13.52 -17.47 -5.99
C SER A 143 12.76 -16.23 -6.47
N PRO A 144 12.83 -15.11 -5.74
CA PRO A 144 12.17 -13.87 -6.14
C PRO A 144 12.77 -13.32 -7.43
N ARG A 145 11.94 -13.14 -8.45
CA ARG A 145 12.32 -12.54 -9.72
C ARG A 145 11.38 -11.39 -10.06
N ILE A 146 11.96 -10.22 -10.28
CA ILE A 146 11.22 -9.07 -10.81
C ILE A 146 11.52 -9.05 -12.31
N GLY A 147 10.55 -9.46 -13.10
CA GLY A 147 10.65 -9.51 -14.56
C GLY A 147 10.09 -8.24 -15.24
N LEU A 148 10.16 -8.24 -16.57
CA LEU A 148 9.54 -7.20 -17.39
C LEU A 148 8.01 -7.08 -17.18
N PRO A 149 7.24 -8.19 -17.01
CA PRO A 149 5.80 -8.09 -16.76
C PRO A 149 5.44 -7.28 -15.51
N GLU A 150 6.11 -7.52 -14.40
CA GLU A 150 5.86 -6.83 -13.12
C GLU A 150 6.18 -5.34 -13.22
N LEU A 151 7.31 -5.01 -13.85
CA LEU A 151 7.70 -3.62 -14.08
C LEU A 151 6.74 -2.92 -15.05
N SER A 152 6.30 -3.60 -16.11
CA SER A 152 5.37 -3.03 -17.08
C SER A 152 3.99 -2.77 -16.45
N MET A 153 3.49 -3.65 -15.60
CA MET A 153 2.25 -3.45 -14.84
C MET A 153 2.36 -2.26 -13.88
N ALA A 154 3.47 -2.16 -13.15
CA ALA A 154 3.72 -1.02 -12.27
C ALA A 154 3.79 0.29 -13.07
N ALA A 155 4.51 0.31 -14.18
CA ALA A 155 4.61 1.47 -15.07
C ALA A 155 3.26 1.85 -15.68
N ALA A 156 2.44 0.88 -16.10
CA ALA A 156 1.11 1.11 -16.63
C ALA A 156 0.19 1.73 -15.58
N PHE A 157 0.22 1.25 -14.34
CA PHE A 157 -0.57 1.79 -13.25
C PHE A 157 -0.18 3.24 -12.92
N TRP A 158 1.10 3.50 -12.75
CA TRP A 158 1.60 4.86 -12.50
C TRP A 158 1.38 5.79 -13.68
N GLY A 159 1.54 5.29 -14.91
CA GLY A 159 1.24 6.01 -16.13
C GLY A 159 -0.25 6.41 -16.23
N ALA A 160 -1.16 5.50 -15.90
CA ALA A 160 -2.59 5.76 -15.86
C ALA A 160 -2.97 6.81 -14.82
N LEU A 161 -2.37 6.76 -13.62
CA LEU A 161 -2.55 7.78 -12.58
C LEU A 161 -2.05 9.15 -13.04
N TYR A 162 -0.89 9.20 -13.68
CA TYR A 162 -0.33 10.43 -14.21
C TYR A 162 -1.22 11.04 -15.32
N LEU A 163 -1.67 10.21 -16.25
CA LEU A 163 -2.58 10.63 -17.33
C LEU A 163 -3.93 11.12 -16.78
N SER A 164 -4.51 10.41 -15.82
CA SER A 164 -5.77 10.83 -15.19
C SER A 164 -5.65 12.20 -14.52
N ARG A 165 -4.51 12.46 -13.88
CA ARG A 165 -4.20 13.77 -13.30
C ARG A 165 -4.09 14.87 -14.35
N MET A 166 -3.38 14.61 -15.45
CA MET A 166 -3.25 15.59 -16.54
C MET A 166 -4.60 15.93 -17.16
N LEU A 167 -5.44 14.92 -17.40
CA LEU A 167 -6.78 15.10 -17.94
C LEU A 167 -7.69 15.88 -16.96
N ALA A 168 -7.60 15.57 -15.66
CA ALA A 168 -8.35 16.31 -14.64
C ALA A 168 -7.91 17.77 -14.55
N ALA A 169 -6.61 18.04 -14.58
CA ALA A 169 -6.06 19.41 -14.53
C ALA A 169 -6.48 20.23 -15.76
N GLY A 170 -6.49 19.61 -16.96
CA GLY A 170 -6.96 20.25 -18.18
C GLY A 170 -8.45 20.63 -18.13
N ARG A 171 -9.28 19.73 -17.61
CA ARG A 171 -10.72 19.99 -17.43
C ARG A 171 -10.99 21.11 -16.41
N LEU A 172 -10.33 21.07 -15.26
CA LEU A 172 -10.48 22.10 -14.23
C LEU A 172 -10.02 23.48 -14.72
N GLY A 173 -8.99 23.54 -15.57
CA GLY A 173 -8.57 24.77 -16.22
C GLY A 173 -9.63 25.32 -17.20
N ALA A 174 -10.29 24.45 -17.95
CA ALA A 174 -11.37 24.83 -18.87
C ALA A 174 -12.60 25.41 -18.12
N TRP A 175 -13.05 24.75 -17.05
CA TRP A 175 -14.15 25.22 -16.20
C TRP A 175 -13.88 26.58 -15.58
N ARG A 176 -12.67 26.85 -15.11
CA ARG A 176 -12.31 28.14 -14.52
C ARG A 176 -12.38 29.27 -15.54
N ASN A 177 -11.92 29.01 -16.75
CA ASN A 177 -11.97 30.02 -17.83
C ASN A 177 -13.42 30.33 -18.29
N GLU A 178 -14.33 29.35 -18.24
CA GLU A 178 -15.74 29.54 -18.51
C GLU A 178 -16.41 30.39 -17.42
N GLU A 179 -16.10 30.14 -16.13
CA GLU A 179 -16.64 30.96 -15.04
C GLU A 179 -16.16 32.43 -15.11
N GLU A 180 -14.86 32.64 -15.40
CA GLU A 180 -14.31 33.99 -15.55
C GLU A 180 -14.89 34.73 -16.77
N GLY A 181 -15.25 34.02 -17.85
CA GLY A 181 -15.91 34.58 -19.02
C GLY A 181 -17.37 35.02 -18.78
N VAL A 182 -18.08 34.29 -17.90
CA VAL A 182 -19.51 34.60 -17.58
C VAL A 182 -19.64 35.78 -16.58
N ILE A 183 -18.63 36.03 -15.76
CA ILE A 183 -18.63 37.14 -14.78
C ILE A 183 -18.15 38.45 -15.40
N GLY A 184 -17.55 38.41 -16.61
CA GLY A 184 -17.00 39.56 -17.30
C GLY A 184 -17.99 40.23 -18.33
N GLU A 185 -19.20 39.68 -18.49
CA GLU A 185 -20.32 40.28 -19.22
C GLU A 185 -21.35 40.89 -18.24
#